data_0db99091ce4960cf8e37663d55968308
#
_entry.id   0db99091ce4960cf8e37663d55968308
#
_cell.length_a   1.000
_cell.length_b   1.000
_cell.length_c   1.000
_cell.angle_alpha   90.00
_cell.angle_beta   90.00
_cell.angle_gamma   90.00
#
_symmetry.space_group_name_H-M   'P 1'
#
loop_
_entity.id
_entity.type
_entity.pdbx_description
1 polymer ?
#
loop_
_entity_poly.entity_id
_entity_poly.type
_entity_poly.pdbx_seq_one_letter_code
_entity_poly.pdbx_strand_id
1 'polypeptide(L)'
;METRHGTDVDAAELEKTFSKLGYKVTLVHDQTADQIVDLLRDVSTQDHRKSASFVCVLLSRGNEGGIYGTDGGFVNLDELTKFVDGNGCRSLVGKPKLFFIQAARGNKLDDGTLSECDSMDGQTPSRIPVEADFLYAYSTTPGFNAWRDTQNGSWFMQSLCEMLRRFSGQLELMQIMTRVNNKVALEYKTTPGQSSKRQMPCIVSLLTKEFYFP
;
A
#
# COMPACT_ATOMS: atom_id res chain seq x y z
N MET A 1 -11.71 18.90 -1.53
CA MET A 1 -12.32 17.73 -0.84
C MET A 1 -12.32 17.96 0.67
N GLU A 2 -13.20 17.27 1.44
CA GLU A 2 -13.14 17.32 2.91
C GLU A 2 -11.82 16.79 3.46
N THR A 3 -11.36 17.38 4.57
CA THR A 3 -10.14 16.96 5.28
C THR A 3 -10.24 15.50 5.73
N ARG A 4 -9.16 14.75 5.52
CA ARG A 4 -9.05 13.35 5.95
C ARG A 4 -8.40 13.29 7.33
N HIS A 5 -9.14 13.60 8.40
CA HIS A 5 -8.65 13.53 9.77
C HIS A 5 -8.05 12.14 10.08
N GLY A 6 -6.91 12.11 10.81
CA GLY A 6 -6.15 10.89 11.13
C GLY A 6 -5.14 10.47 10.05
N THR A 7 -5.12 11.12 8.88
CA THR A 7 -4.10 10.88 7.86
C THR A 7 -2.72 11.39 8.29
N ASP A 8 -2.68 12.47 9.02
CA ASP A 8 -1.48 13.03 9.65
C ASP A 8 -0.82 12.06 10.66
N VAL A 9 -1.63 11.33 11.41
CA VAL A 9 -1.16 10.26 12.31
C VAL A 9 -0.49 9.14 11.50
N ASP A 10 -1.12 8.69 10.44
CA ASP A 10 -0.54 7.68 9.54
C ASP A 10 0.77 8.18 8.91
N ALA A 11 0.79 9.39 8.40
CA ALA A 11 1.96 9.99 7.76
C ALA A 11 3.16 10.05 8.70
N ALA A 12 2.97 10.52 9.94
CA ALA A 12 4.01 10.61 10.95
C ALA A 12 4.56 9.22 11.36
N GLU A 13 3.70 8.23 11.54
CA GLU A 13 4.14 6.86 11.87
C GLU A 13 4.86 6.18 10.72
N LEU A 14 4.43 6.40 9.48
CA LEU A 14 5.10 5.91 8.28
C LEU A 14 6.47 6.53 8.11
N GLU A 15 6.59 7.85 8.21
CA GLU A 15 7.88 8.56 8.13
C GLU A 15 8.87 8.01 9.15
N LYS A 16 8.45 7.90 10.42
CA LYS A 16 9.25 7.34 11.50
C LYS A 16 9.66 5.89 11.25
N THR A 17 8.73 5.07 10.76
CA THR A 17 8.96 3.65 10.53
C THR A 17 9.95 3.44 9.38
N PHE A 18 9.70 4.04 8.21
CA PHE A 18 10.58 3.86 7.04
C PHE A 18 11.94 4.54 7.21
N SER A 19 12.03 5.67 7.93
CA SER A 19 13.32 6.27 8.29
C SER A 19 14.17 5.32 9.14
N LYS A 20 13.57 4.61 10.11
CA LYS A 20 14.26 3.59 10.91
C LYS A 20 14.71 2.38 10.08
N LEU A 21 13.98 2.05 9.02
CA LEU A 21 14.35 1.00 8.06
C LEU A 21 15.41 1.47 7.04
N GLY A 22 16.00 2.64 7.22
CA GLY A 22 17.08 3.15 6.39
C GLY A 22 16.64 3.81 5.08
N TYR A 23 15.35 4.08 4.91
CA TYR A 23 14.84 4.81 3.74
C TYR A 23 15.04 6.31 3.88
N LYS A 24 15.42 6.96 2.78
CA LYS A 24 15.30 8.40 2.64
C LYS A 24 13.83 8.71 2.33
N VAL A 25 13.09 9.17 3.32
CA VAL A 25 11.67 9.46 3.19
C VAL A 25 11.46 10.87 2.65
N THR A 26 10.59 11.00 1.66
CA THR A 26 10.05 12.28 1.17
C THR A 26 8.56 12.27 1.44
N LEU A 27 8.10 13.14 2.32
CA LEU A 27 6.70 13.30 2.69
C LEU A 27 6.12 14.54 2.03
N VAL A 28 5.02 14.38 1.30
CA VAL A 28 4.28 15.48 0.66
C VAL A 28 2.81 15.42 1.06
N HIS A 29 2.21 16.58 1.25
CA HIS A 29 0.81 16.70 1.68
C HIS A 29 -0.03 17.39 0.61
N ASP A 30 -1.32 17.09 0.62
CA ASP A 30 -2.37 17.83 -0.11
C ASP A 30 -2.12 18.01 -1.62
N GLN A 31 -1.70 16.91 -2.28
CA GLN A 31 -1.39 16.93 -3.70
C GLN A 31 -2.65 16.83 -4.56
N THR A 32 -2.70 17.62 -5.64
CA THR A 32 -3.67 17.45 -6.73
C THR A 32 -3.34 16.20 -7.55
N ALA A 33 -4.26 15.78 -8.41
CA ALA A 33 -4.05 14.64 -9.29
C ALA A 33 -2.79 14.81 -10.16
N ASP A 34 -2.63 15.97 -10.79
CA ASP A 34 -1.47 16.26 -11.62
C ASP A 34 -0.16 16.27 -10.81
N GLN A 35 -0.18 16.83 -9.60
CA GLN A 35 0.99 16.82 -8.72
C GLN A 35 1.40 15.42 -8.29
N ILE A 36 0.45 14.51 -8.05
CA ILE A 36 0.75 13.10 -7.76
C ILE A 36 1.46 12.45 -8.95
N VAL A 37 0.98 12.68 -10.16
CA VAL A 37 1.60 12.18 -11.40
C VAL A 37 3.01 12.76 -11.57
N ASP A 38 3.18 14.06 -11.38
CA ASP A 38 4.47 14.73 -11.51
C ASP A 38 5.49 14.20 -10.50
N LEU A 39 5.09 13.94 -9.26
CA LEU A 39 5.96 13.33 -8.24
C LEU A 39 6.53 11.98 -8.68
N LEU A 40 5.71 11.09 -9.24
CA LEU A 40 6.16 9.79 -9.71
C LEU A 40 7.02 9.92 -10.99
N ARG A 41 6.70 10.87 -11.85
CA ARG A 41 7.52 11.22 -13.01
C ARG A 41 8.90 11.70 -12.56
N ASP A 42 8.99 12.58 -11.59
CA ASP A 42 10.25 13.08 -11.05
C ASP A 42 11.08 11.97 -10.41
N VAL A 43 10.44 11.04 -9.68
CA VAL A 43 11.09 9.84 -9.16
C VAL A 43 11.72 9.03 -10.29
N SER A 44 11.03 8.83 -11.42
CA SER A 44 11.52 8.05 -12.55
C SER A 44 12.78 8.62 -13.20
N THR A 45 13.00 9.93 -13.07
CA THR A 45 14.19 10.62 -13.61
C THR A 45 15.41 10.56 -12.68
N GLN A 46 15.23 10.13 -11.44
CA GLN A 46 16.31 10.04 -10.45
C GLN A 46 17.17 8.80 -10.66
N ASP A 47 18.40 8.86 -10.17
CA ASP A 47 19.32 7.73 -10.19
C ASP A 47 19.13 6.83 -8.95
N HIS A 48 18.50 5.68 -9.14
CA HIS A 48 18.25 4.68 -8.10
C HIS A 48 19.30 3.55 -8.07
N ARG A 49 20.43 3.66 -8.78
CA ARG A 49 21.45 2.58 -8.82
C ARG A 49 21.94 2.18 -7.43
N LYS A 50 22.03 3.13 -6.50
CA LYS A 50 22.46 2.88 -5.11
C LYS A 50 21.31 2.47 -4.17
N SER A 51 20.06 2.48 -4.62
CA SER A 51 18.89 2.07 -3.82
C SER A 51 18.71 0.57 -3.91
N ALA A 52 18.42 -0.09 -2.79
CA ALA A 52 18.10 -1.52 -2.74
C ALA A 52 16.65 -1.81 -3.17
N SER A 53 15.73 -0.87 -2.90
CA SER A 53 14.32 -0.96 -3.22
C SER A 53 13.69 0.44 -3.33
N PHE A 54 12.47 0.50 -3.84
CA PHE A 54 11.66 1.70 -3.88
C PHE A 54 10.35 1.45 -3.11
N VAL A 55 9.93 2.39 -2.30
CA VAL A 55 8.66 2.34 -1.55
C VAL A 55 7.84 3.58 -1.86
N CYS A 56 6.59 3.36 -2.22
CA CYS A 56 5.59 4.41 -2.39
C CYS A 56 4.40 4.14 -1.46
N VAL A 57 4.02 5.13 -0.65
CA VAL A 57 2.84 5.05 0.20
C VAL A 57 1.84 6.11 -0.23
N LEU A 58 0.62 5.69 -0.53
CA LEU A 58 -0.47 6.55 -0.98
C LEU A 58 -1.57 6.59 0.09
N LEU A 59 -1.82 7.76 0.64
CA LEU A 59 -2.87 8.02 1.64
C LEU A 59 -3.91 8.95 1.01
N SER A 60 -4.98 8.41 0.46
CA SER A 60 -6.00 9.24 -0.21
C SER A 60 -7.41 8.66 -0.08
N ARG A 61 -8.38 9.36 -0.63
CA ARG A 61 -9.65 8.77 -1.06
C ARG A 61 -9.38 7.99 -2.33
N GLY A 62 -10.17 6.98 -2.59
CA GLY A 62 -9.99 6.17 -3.78
C GLY A 62 -11.28 5.49 -4.21
N ASN A 63 -11.18 4.86 -5.35
CA ASN A 63 -12.17 3.94 -5.90
C ASN A 63 -11.40 2.77 -6.55
N GLU A 64 -12.10 1.84 -7.16
CA GLU A 64 -11.45 0.74 -7.85
C GLU A 64 -10.48 1.27 -8.93
N GLY A 65 -9.23 0.80 -8.88
CA GLY A 65 -8.18 1.13 -9.82
C GLY A 65 -7.42 2.44 -9.58
N GLY A 66 -7.78 3.27 -8.58
CA GLY A 66 -7.07 4.53 -8.41
C GLY A 66 -7.41 5.34 -7.16
N ILE A 67 -6.81 6.51 -7.10
CA ILE A 67 -6.92 7.46 -5.98
C ILE A 67 -7.35 8.84 -6.48
N TYR A 68 -7.80 9.68 -5.57
CA TYR A 68 -8.20 11.05 -5.87
C TYR A 68 -7.18 12.05 -5.33
N GLY A 69 -6.84 13.06 -6.14
CA GLY A 69 -6.15 14.26 -5.69
C GLY A 69 -7.05 15.17 -4.84
N THR A 70 -6.48 16.18 -4.21
CA THR A 70 -7.23 17.16 -3.39
C THR A 70 -8.23 18.00 -4.23
N ASP A 71 -7.96 18.14 -5.51
CA ASP A 71 -8.83 18.75 -6.51
C ASP A 71 -10.02 17.88 -6.94
N GLY A 72 -10.04 16.60 -6.51
CA GLY A 72 -11.04 15.60 -6.93
C GLY A 72 -10.71 14.94 -8.26
N GLY A 73 -9.60 15.24 -8.88
CA GLY A 73 -9.07 14.54 -10.05
C GLY A 73 -8.73 13.09 -9.70
N PHE A 74 -9.09 12.15 -10.60
CA PHE A 74 -8.80 10.72 -10.41
C PHE A 74 -7.49 10.35 -11.09
N VAL A 75 -6.65 9.60 -10.38
CA VAL A 75 -5.38 9.09 -10.88
C VAL A 75 -5.42 7.57 -10.86
N ASN A 76 -5.24 6.96 -12.01
CA ASN A 76 -5.17 5.51 -12.14
C ASN A 76 -3.81 5.00 -11.60
N LEU A 77 -3.84 3.96 -10.76
CA LEU A 77 -2.61 3.37 -10.20
C LEU A 77 -1.72 2.76 -11.28
N ASP A 78 -2.30 2.17 -12.33
CA ASP A 78 -1.53 1.62 -13.45
C ASP A 78 -0.75 2.72 -14.21
N GLU A 79 -1.25 3.95 -14.24
CA GLU A 79 -0.53 5.08 -14.82
C GLU A 79 0.64 5.51 -13.92
N LEU A 80 0.45 5.51 -12.60
CA LEU A 80 1.52 5.86 -11.66
C LEU A 80 2.64 4.84 -11.68
N THR A 81 2.31 3.55 -11.71
CA THR A 81 3.31 2.48 -11.65
C THR A 81 4.17 2.38 -12.90
N LYS A 82 3.66 2.81 -14.07
CA LYS A 82 4.44 2.89 -15.32
C LYS A 82 5.67 3.79 -15.23
N PHE A 83 5.66 4.81 -14.37
CA PHE A 83 6.85 5.65 -14.19
C PHE A 83 8.02 4.91 -13.54
N VAL A 84 7.75 3.86 -12.78
CA VAL A 84 8.78 3.11 -12.02
C VAL A 84 8.90 1.65 -12.46
N ASP A 85 8.21 1.24 -13.51
CA ASP A 85 8.33 -0.07 -14.13
C ASP A 85 9.67 -0.22 -14.90
N GLY A 86 9.88 -1.37 -15.51
CA GLY A 86 11.11 -1.66 -16.26
C GLY A 86 11.36 -0.75 -17.47
N ASN A 87 10.32 -0.12 -18.02
CA ASN A 87 10.42 0.84 -19.12
C ASN A 87 10.54 2.27 -18.61
N GLY A 88 9.82 2.62 -17.54
CA GLY A 88 9.77 3.96 -17.00
C GLY A 88 11.03 4.36 -16.24
N CYS A 89 11.62 3.45 -15.47
CA CYS A 89 12.82 3.72 -14.67
C CYS A 89 13.84 2.57 -14.72
N ARG A 90 14.80 2.63 -15.62
CA ARG A 90 15.81 1.59 -15.79
C ARG A 90 16.67 1.33 -14.54
N SER A 91 16.89 2.34 -13.71
CA SER A 91 17.69 2.19 -12.49
C SER A 91 16.95 1.45 -11.36
N LEU A 92 15.64 1.16 -11.53
CA LEU A 92 14.81 0.34 -10.64
C LEU A 92 14.57 -1.08 -11.19
N VAL A 93 15.06 -1.42 -12.38
CA VAL A 93 14.93 -2.79 -12.92
C VAL A 93 15.59 -3.80 -11.99
N GLY A 94 14.90 -4.90 -11.71
CA GLY A 94 15.35 -5.98 -10.81
C GLY A 94 15.36 -5.60 -9.31
N LYS A 95 14.79 -4.45 -8.95
CA LYS A 95 14.66 -3.99 -7.57
C LYS A 95 13.20 -4.02 -7.13
N PRO A 96 12.90 -4.42 -5.88
CA PRO A 96 11.55 -4.40 -5.34
C PRO A 96 10.95 -2.98 -5.34
N LYS A 97 9.72 -2.89 -5.82
CA LYS A 97 8.89 -1.67 -5.86
C LYS A 97 7.63 -1.95 -5.05
N LEU A 98 7.57 -1.38 -3.85
CA LEU A 98 6.54 -1.67 -2.85
C LEU A 98 5.56 -0.51 -2.77
N PHE A 99 4.30 -0.76 -3.11
CA PHE A 99 3.21 0.20 -3.03
C PHE A 99 2.27 -0.16 -1.89
N PHE A 100 2.16 0.72 -0.90
CA PHE A 100 1.21 0.60 0.20
C PHE A 100 0.11 1.63 0.02
N ILE A 101 -1.15 1.19 -0.10
CA ILE A 101 -2.25 2.04 -0.57
C ILE A 101 -3.38 2.03 0.45
N GLN A 102 -3.53 3.14 1.17
CA GLN A 102 -4.65 3.41 2.06
C GLN A 102 -5.69 4.24 1.30
N ALA A 103 -6.61 3.55 0.66
CA ALA A 103 -7.72 4.14 -0.06
C ALA A 103 -8.89 3.16 -0.12
N ALA A 104 -10.12 3.66 -0.20
CA ALA A 104 -11.27 2.82 -0.52
C ALA A 104 -11.15 2.28 -1.95
N ARG A 105 -11.68 1.09 -2.17
CA ARG A 105 -11.77 0.44 -3.49
C ARG A 105 -13.23 0.24 -3.93
N GLY A 106 -14.14 0.99 -3.32
CA GLY A 106 -15.57 0.95 -3.52
C GLY A 106 -16.31 1.35 -2.24
N ASN A 107 -17.63 1.17 -2.22
CA ASN A 107 -18.50 1.63 -1.15
C ASN A 107 -19.11 0.49 -0.31
N LYS A 108 -18.79 -0.78 -0.60
CA LYS A 108 -19.30 -1.92 0.15
C LYS A 108 -18.74 -1.91 1.58
N LEU A 109 -19.54 -2.35 2.52
CA LEU A 109 -19.16 -2.57 3.91
C LEU A 109 -19.11 -4.07 4.17
N ASP A 110 -18.09 -4.53 4.86
CA ASP A 110 -17.90 -5.93 5.20
C ASP A 110 -18.55 -6.24 6.55
N ASP A 111 -19.60 -7.06 6.54
CA ASP A 111 -20.31 -7.51 7.75
C ASP A 111 -19.66 -8.75 8.38
N GLY A 112 -18.65 -9.33 7.73
CA GLY A 112 -18.03 -10.59 8.12
C GLY A 112 -18.90 -11.81 7.83
N THR A 113 -18.28 -12.97 7.68
CA THR A 113 -18.96 -14.27 7.53
C THR A 113 -18.19 -15.37 8.25
N LEU A 114 -18.84 -16.52 8.48
CA LEU A 114 -18.19 -17.71 9.01
C LEU A 114 -17.51 -18.47 7.86
N SER A 115 -16.26 -18.89 8.09
CA SER A 115 -15.33 -19.36 7.05
C SER A 115 -15.51 -20.83 6.65
N GLU A 116 -15.41 -21.12 5.35
CA GLU A 116 -14.92 -22.41 4.81
C GLU A 116 -14.06 -22.14 3.56
N CYS A 117 -12.95 -22.92 3.40
CA CYS A 117 -11.88 -22.68 2.40
C CYS A 117 -12.04 -23.52 1.13
N ASP A 118 -11.46 -23.04 0.00
CA ASP A 118 -10.60 -23.87 -0.88
C ASP A 118 -9.91 -23.11 -2.03
N SER A 119 -8.88 -23.75 -2.62
CA SER A 119 -7.72 -23.23 -3.33
C SER A 119 -7.61 -23.56 -4.82
N MET A 120 -6.53 -23.07 -5.47
CA MET A 120 -5.73 -23.56 -6.63
C MET A 120 -5.70 -22.69 -7.89
N ASP A 121 -4.74 -22.67 -8.72
CA ASP A 121 -3.30 -22.84 -8.98
C ASP A 121 -3.06 -22.68 -10.51
N GLY A 122 -1.84 -22.38 -10.99
CA GLY A 122 -1.44 -22.63 -12.37
C GLY A 122 -0.48 -21.63 -13.08
N GLN A 123 0.68 -22.09 -13.51
CA GLN A 123 1.89 -21.42 -14.04
C GLN A 123 1.98 -21.38 -15.57
N THR A 124 2.82 -20.53 -16.22
CA THR A 124 4.27 -20.59 -16.63
C THR A 124 4.59 -19.62 -17.78
N PRO A 125 5.79 -19.51 -18.43
CA PRO A 125 7.00 -18.83 -17.96
C PRO A 125 7.63 -17.76 -18.89
N SER A 126 8.60 -16.97 -18.34
CA SER A 126 9.86 -16.46 -18.87
C SER A 126 9.93 -15.49 -20.05
N ARG A 127 9.74 -14.28 -19.77
CA ARG A 127 10.52 -13.03 -19.92
C ARG A 127 10.26 -12.30 -18.65
N ILE A 128 11.23 -11.53 -18.08
CA ILE A 128 10.91 -10.74 -16.90
C ILE A 128 9.88 -9.70 -17.36
N PRO A 129 8.62 -9.80 -16.94
CA PRO A 129 7.59 -8.84 -17.32
C PRO A 129 8.01 -7.45 -16.87
N VAL A 130 7.62 -6.40 -17.57
CA VAL A 130 7.88 -5.01 -17.17
C VAL A 130 7.37 -4.69 -15.76
N GLU A 131 6.37 -5.43 -15.29
CA GLU A 131 5.76 -5.36 -13.96
C GLU A 131 6.44 -6.30 -12.93
N ALA A 132 7.56 -6.95 -13.27
CA ALA A 132 8.27 -7.78 -12.31
C ALA A 132 8.80 -6.98 -11.12
N ASP A 133 8.84 -7.63 -9.96
CA ASP A 133 9.33 -7.07 -8.70
C ASP A 133 8.44 -5.95 -8.11
N PHE A 134 7.15 -5.95 -8.42
CA PHE A 134 6.16 -5.12 -7.75
C PHE A 134 5.46 -5.86 -6.60
N LEU A 135 5.12 -5.13 -5.56
CA LEU A 135 4.16 -5.53 -4.54
C LEU A 135 3.15 -4.40 -4.34
N TYR A 136 1.88 -4.74 -4.39
CA TYR A 136 0.76 -3.85 -4.09
C TYR A 136 0.06 -4.34 -2.83
N ALA A 137 0.09 -3.54 -1.78
CA ALA A 137 -0.60 -3.82 -0.53
C ALA A 137 -1.70 -2.79 -0.32
N TYR A 138 -2.92 -3.20 -0.61
CA TYR A 138 -4.12 -2.38 -0.47
C TYR A 138 -4.72 -2.54 0.92
N SER A 139 -5.21 -1.44 1.47
CA SER A 139 -5.90 -1.44 2.76
C SER A 139 -7.16 -2.30 2.78
N THR A 140 -7.77 -2.55 1.62
CA THR A 140 -9.02 -3.32 1.51
C THR A 140 -9.11 -4.07 0.18
N THR A 141 -10.00 -5.05 0.12
CA THR A 141 -10.32 -5.81 -1.09
C THR A 141 -11.13 -4.98 -2.10
N PRO A 142 -11.12 -5.34 -3.41
CA PRO A 142 -11.88 -4.64 -4.45
C PRO A 142 -13.37 -4.52 -4.10
N GLY A 143 -13.93 -3.34 -4.34
CA GLY A 143 -15.34 -3.03 -4.07
C GLY A 143 -15.64 -2.56 -2.65
N PHE A 144 -14.70 -2.70 -1.69
CA PHE A 144 -14.93 -2.39 -0.29
C PHE A 144 -14.35 -1.05 0.17
N ASN A 145 -14.94 -0.52 1.26
CA ASN A 145 -14.44 0.67 1.93
C ASN A 145 -13.21 0.34 2.80
N ALA A 146 -12.43 1.36 3.13
CA ALA A 146 -11.29 1.28 4.03
C ALA A 146 -11.48 2.20 5.24
N TRP A 147 -11.29 1.66 6.43
CA TRP A 147 -11.54 2.36 7.69
C TRP A 147 -10.33 3.14 8.17
N ARG A 148 -10.60 4.30 8.73
CA ARG A 148 -9.64 5.18 9.40
C ARG A 148 -10.29 5.82 10.62
N ASP A 149 -9.61 5.69 11.75
CA ASP A 149 -9.93 6.43 12.97
C ASP A 149 -9.36 7.84 12.87
N THR A 150 -10.11 8.84 13.35
CA THR A 150 -9.70 10.25 13.25
C THR A 150 -8.57 10.63 14.21
N GLN A 151 -8.40 9.86 15.28
CA GLN A 151 -7.37 10.09 16.30
C GLN A 151 -6.19 9.12 16.17
N ASN A 152 -6.48 7.86 15.81
CA ASN A 152 -5.48 6.79 15.83
C ASN A 152 -4.95 6.41 14.45
N GLY A 153 -5.49 7.00 13.38
CA GLY A 153 -5.08 6.68 12.01
C GLY A 153 -5.85 5.49 11.41
N SER A 154 -5.40 5.03 10.26
CA SER A 154 -6.06 3.94 9.54
C SER A 154 -5.65 2.57 10.10
N TRP A 155 -6.58 1.65 10.15
CA TRP A 155 -6.35 0.29 10.64
C TRP A 155 -5.19 -0.40 9.91
N PHE A 156 -5.12 -0.22 8.60
CA PHE A 156 -4.09 -0.84 7.77
C PHE A 156 -2.70 -0.22 7.99
N MET A 157 -2.56 1.12 7.94
CA MET A 157 -1.25 1.75 8.08
C MET A 157 -0.69 1.62 9.50
N GLN A 158 -1.54 1.68 10.53
CA GLN A 158 -1.12 1.45 11.91
C GLN A 158 -0.63 -0.01 12.10
N SER A 159 -1.35 -0.99 11.53
CA SER A 159 -0.93 -2.39 11.57
C SER A 159 0.36 -2.62 10.79
N LEU A 160 0.50 -2.01 9.60
CA LEU A 160 1.72 -2.09 8.79
C LEU A 160 2.93 -1.57 9.57
N CYS A 161 2.84 -0.37 10.12
CA CYS A 161 3.93 0.23 10.89
C CYS A 161 4.31 -0.61 12.11
N GLU A 162 3.32 -1.14 12.83
CA GLU A 162 3.58 -2.02 13.98
C GLU A 162 4.28 -3.30 13.57
N MET A 163 3.80 -3.99 12.53
CA MET A 163 4.39 -5.26 12.09
C MET A 163 5.79 -5.06 11.51
N LEU A 164 6.02 -3.98 10.76
CA LEU A 164 7.36 -3.63 10.29
C LEU A 164 8.33 -3.38 11.46
N ARG A 165 7.92 -2.61 12.47
CA ARG A 165 8.77 -2.35 13.64
C ARG A 165 9.11 -3.61 14.47
N ARG A 166 8.19 -4.59 14.48
CA ARG A 166 8.38 -5.82 15.26
C ARG A 166 9.20 -6.88 14.55
N PHE A 167 9.09 -6.96 13.23
CA PHE A 167 9.55 -8.12 12.48
C PHE A 167 10.51 -7.83 11.33
N SER A 168 10.79 -6.54 11.01
CA SER A 168 11.85 -6.20 10.06
C SER A 168 13.19 -6.77 10.51
N GLY A 169 14.02 -7.17 9.57
CA GLY A 169 15.27 -7.87 9.84
C GLY A 169 15.15 -9.33 10.33
N GLN A 170 13.93 -9.81 10.60
CA GLN A 170 13.68 -11.16 11.11
C GLN A 170 12.82 -12.00 10.17
N LEU A 171 11.79 -11.38 9.57
CA LEU A 171 10.82 -12.06 8.72
C LEU A 171 10.84 -11.48 7.29
N GLU A 172 10.53 -12.34 6.35
CA GLU A 172 10.31 -11.99 4.97
C GLU A 172 9.04 -11.13 4.83
N LEU A 173 9.02 -10.24 3.84
CA LEU A 173 7.94 -9.26 3.65
C LEU A 173 6.55 -9.90 3.60
N MET A 174 6.36 -11.00 2.88
CA MET A 174 5.05 -11.66 2.79
C MET A 174 4.61 -12.26 4.13
N GLN A 175 5.56 -12.71 4.96
CA GLN A 175 5.27 -13.15 6.31
C GLN A 175 4.84 -11.98 7.21
N ILE A 176 5.45 -10.81 7.03
CA ILE A 176 5.04 -9.56 7.71
C ILE A 176 3.64 -9.16 7.26
N MET A 177 3.39 -9.16 5.94
CA MET A 177 2.10 -8.78 5.38
C MET A 177 0.96 -9.72 5.79
N THR A 178 1.23 -11.01 5.94
CA THR A 178 0.28 -11.96 6.50
C THR A 178 -0.13 -11.58 7.94
N ARG A 179 0.80 -11.10 8.74
CA ARG A 179 0.52 -10.60 10.10
C ARG A 179 -0.26 -9.30 10.09
N VAL A 180 0.02 -8.41 9.14
CA VAL A 180 -0.80 -7.21 8.91
C VAL A 180 -2.24 -7.59 8.59
N ASN A 181 -2.45 -8.51 7.66
CA ASN A 181 -3.77 -9.02 7.30
C ASN A 181 -4.51 -9.60 8.52
N ASN A 182 -3.84 -10.47 9.28
CA ASN A 182 -4.41 -11.07 10.49
C ASN A 182 -4.84 -10.00 11.49
N LYS A 183 -3.97 -9.03 11.79
CA LYS A 183 -4.27 -7.96 12.74
C LYS A 183 -5.45 -7.12 12.28
N VAL A 184 -5.48 -6.68 11.03
CA VAL A 184 -6.61 -5.87 10.51
C VAL A 184 -7.91 -6.66 10.53
N ALA A 185 -7.90 -7.91 10.09
CA ALA A 185 -9.10 -8.73 10.01
C ALA A 185 -9.70 -9.10 11.37
N LEU A 186 -8.86 -9.37 12.37
CA LEU A 186 -9.32 -9.94 13.65
C LEU A 186 -9.41 -8.92 14.78
N GLU A 187 -8.49 -7.94 14.85
CA GLU A 187 -8.44 -7.02 15.99
C GLU A 187 -9.29 -5.76 15.77
N TYR A 188 -9.51 -5.34 14.53
CA TYR A 188 -10.26 -4.12 14.24
C TYR A 188 -11.72 -4.40 13.89
N LYS A 189 -12.58 -3.56 14.45
CA LYS A 189 -14.02 -3.53 14.18
C LYS A 189 -14.58 -2.14 14.49
N THR A 190 -15.66 -1.74 13.81
CA THR A 190 -16.37 -0.52 14.18
C THR A 190 -17.10 -0.68 15.51
N THR A 191 -17.39 0.44 16.18
CA THR A 191 -18.01 0.46 17.52
C THR A 191 -19.38 -0.23 17.54
N PRO A 192 -19.77 -0.92 18.64
CA PRO A 192 -21.08 -1.58 18.78
C PRO A 192 -22.25 -0.59 18.73
N GLY A 193 -23.29 -0.92 17.99
CA GLY A 193 -24.53 -0.13 17.83
C GLY A 193 -25.08 -0.17 16.41
N GLN A 194 -24.25 -0.47 15.43
CA GLN A 194 -24.58 -0.91 14.08
C GLN A 194 -23.82 -2.20 13.84
N SER A 195 -24.24 -3.04 12.88
CA SER A 195 -23.52 -4.27 12.56
C SER A 195 -22.01 -4.00 12.49
N SER A 196 -21.23 -4.73 13.30
CA SER A 196 -19.80 -4.52 13.46
C SER A 196 -19.08 -4.73 12.11
N LYS A 197 -18.60 -3.66 11.50
CA LYS A 197 -17.92 -3.73 10.19
C LYS A 197 -16.47 -4.17 10.37
N ARG A 198 -15.99 -4.90 9.41
CA ARG A 198 -14.64 -5.47 9.31
C ARG A 198 -13.91 -4.92 8.11
N GLN A 199 -12.64 -5.24 8.00
CA GLN A 199 -11.81 -4.89 6.85
C GLN A 199 -10.80 -5.99 6.61
N MET A 200 -10.62 -6.35 5.33
CA MET A 200 -9.60 -7.30 4.90
C MET A 200 -8.66 -6.63 3.92
N PRO A 201 -7.38 -6.45 4.25
CA PRO A 201 -6.39 -5.97 3.30
C PRO A 201 -6.20 -6.96 2.14
N CYS A 202 -5.72 -6.47 1.01
CA CYS A 202 -5.47 -7.27 -0.18
C CYS A 202 -4.03 -7.04 -0.64
N ILE A 203 -3.27 -8.12 -0.82
CA ILE A 203 -1.88 -8.06 -1.23
C ILE A 203 -1.73 -8.75 -2.58
N VAL A 204 -1.14 -8.04 -3.53
CA VAL A 204 -0.76 -8.58 -4.84
C VAL A 204 0.76 -8.54 -4.93
N SER A 205 1.40 -9.70 -5.00
CA SER A 205 2.85 -9.81 -5.09
C SER A 205 3.26 -10.31 -6.47
N LEU A 206 4.07 -9.52 -7.14
CA LEU A 206 4.79 -9.85 -8.38
C LEU A 206 6.30 -9.88 -8.10
N LEU A 207 6.69 -10.05 -6.83
CA LEU A 207 8.08 -10.19 -6.42
C LEU A 207 8.64 -11.51 -6.93
N THR A 208 9.84 -11.47 -7.48
CA THR A 208 10.55 -12.65 -8.01
C THR A 208 11.58 -13.20 -7.05
N LYS A 209 11.76 -12.55 -5.89
CA LYS A 209 12.69 -12.93 -4.82
C LYS A 209 12.07 -12.57 -3.47
N GLU A 210 12.48 -13.30 -2.43
CA GLU A 210 12.22 -12.91 -1.05
C GLU A 210 12.77 -11.52 -0.75
N PHE A 211 12.01 -10.74 0.02
CA PHE A 211 12.41 -9.39 0.42
C PHE A 211 12.42 -9.25 1.93
N TYR A 212 13.55 -8.83 2.45
CA TYR A 212 13.74 -8.52 3.88
C TYR A 212 14.05 -7.04 4.03
N PHE A 213 13.32 -6.37 4.89
CA PHE A 213 13.75 -5.06 5.36
C PHE A 213 14.99 -5.19 6.25
N PRO A 214 15.87 -4.18 6.27
CA PRO A 214 17.03 -4.19 7.14
C PRO A 214 16.68 -4.17 8.62
#